data_73f1c111462090daee39a627e0b8f1ba
#
_entry.id   73f1c111462090daee39a627e0b8f1ba
#
_cell.length_a   1.000
_cell.length_b   1.000
_cell.length_c   1.000
_cell.angle_alpha   90.00
_cell.angle_beta   90.00
_cell.angle_gamma   90.00
#
_symmetry.space_group_name_H-M   'P 1'
#
loop_
_entity.id
_entity.type
_entity.pdbx_description
1 polymer ?
#
loop_
_entity_poly.entity_id
_entity_poly.type
_entity_poly.pdbx_seq_one_letter_code
_entity_poly.pdbx_strand_id
1 'polypeptide(L)'
;MKDLSKEEKQARIAKNVAAIIDEDSSLSFINLGVGIPTMVSNYVTRQDVYLMAENGMLGVGRIATGDEIHPDLINAGRQPVCETPGCAYMDSVDAFGMIRGGHIDATVLGAFEVDQCADVANWIIPGGRQLGVGGAMDLVSGARKVSMVVTEYAVFTFSGGKVTLEKVAPEITLDELAGITDIEYTVSDTLKSMVV
;
A
#
# COMPACT_ATOMS: atom_id res chain seq x y z
N MET A 1 23.59 -7.43 -3.38
CA MET A 1 22.20 -7.36 -2.81
C MET A 1 22.18 -8.01 -1.44
N LYS A 2 21.72 -7.33 -0.38
CA LYS A 2 21.55 -7.92 0.96
C LYS A 2 20.32 -8.83 0.97
N ASP A 3 20.46 -10.04 1.48
CA ASP A 3 19.33 -10.94 1.65
C ASP A 3 18.52 -10.50 2.89
N LEU A 4 17.32 -9.94 2.65
CA LEU A 4 16.40 -9.50 3.69
C LEU A 4 15.46 -10.62 4.08
N SER A 5 15.14 -10.77 5.36
CA SER A 5 14.06 -11.63 5.80
C SER A 5 12.72 -11.15 5.22
N LYS A 6 11.72 -12.00 5.24
CA LYS A 6 10.37 -11.67 4.77
C LYS A 6 9.80 -10.47 5.56
N GLU A 7 10.00 -10.46 6.86
CA GLU A 7 9.53 -9.43 7.77
C GLU A 7 10.21 -8.08 7.48
N GLU A 8 11.55 -8.10 7.24
CA GLU A 8 12.29 -6.89 6.86
C GLU A 8 11.80 -6.32 5.52
N LYS A 9 11.55 -7.16 4.51
CA LYS A 9 10.98 -6.75 3.23
C LYS A 9 9.61 -6.08 3.39
N GLN A 10 8.71 -6.71 4.14
CA GLN A 10 7.37 -6.20 4.39
C GLN A 10 7.40 -4.88 5.17
N ALA A 11 8.21 -4.80 6.22
CA ALA A 11 8.36 -3.57 7.01
C ALA A 11 8.92 -2.42 6.16
N ARG A 12 9.91 -2.68 5.30
CA ARG A 12 10.45 -1.67 4.39
C ARG A 12 9.41 -1.14 3.43
N ILE A 13 8.63 -2.01 2.79
CA ILE A 13 7.54 -1.60 1.90
C ILE A 13 6.56 -0.70 2.66
N ALA A 14 6.10 -1.14 3.83
CA ALA A 14 5.14 -0.38 4.63
C ALA A 14 5.68 0.98 5.09
N LYS A 15 6.95 1.08 5.51
CA LYS A 15 7.60 2.35 5.87
C LYS A 15 7.69 3.31 4.69
N ASN A 16 8.03 2.82 3.50
CA ASN A 16 8.14 3.67 2.30
C ASN A 16 6.78 4.16 1.84
N VAL A 17 5.73 3.33 1.91
CA VAL A 17 4.35 3.77 1.66
C VAL A 17 3.92 4.83 2.67
N ALA A 18 4.19 4.64 3.96
CA ALA A 18 3.88 5.62 4.99
C ALA A 18 4.62 6.95 4.76
N ALA A 19 5.90 6.90 4.40
CA ALA A 19 6.68 8.10 4.08
C ALA A 19 6.10 8.86 2.87
N ILE A 20 5.61 8.15 1.85
CA ILE A 20 4.93 8.76 0.69
C ILE A 20 3.65 9.47 1.14
N ILE A 21 2.87 8.83 2.00
CA ILE A 21 1.64 9.40 2.56
C ILE A 21 1.95 10.66 3.40
N ASP A 22 2.98 10.58 4.22
CA ASP A 22 3.40 11.70 5.08
C ASP A 22 3.97 12.89 4.28
N GLU A 23 4.62 12.62 3.13
CA GLU A 23 5.19 13.63 2.24
C GLU A 23 4.12 14.34 1.37
N ASP A 24 2.98 13.69 1.07
CA ASP A 24 1.93 14.22 0.18
C ASP A 24 0.75 14.81 0.98
N SER A 25 0.73 16.13 1.10
CA SER A 25 -0.34 16.85 1.82
C SER A 25 -1.71 16.80 1.15
N SER A 26 -1.82 16.30 -0.08
CA SER A 26 -3.11 16.13 -0.75
C SER A 26 -3.85 14.86 -0.31
N LEU A 27 -3.15 13.92 0.34
CA LEU A 27 -3.69 12.67 0.82
C LEU A 27 -4.24 12.82 2.24
N SER A 28 -5.54 12.59 2.43
CA SER A 28 -6.22 12.63 3.74
C SER A 28 -7.00 11.35 4.03
N PHE A 29 -7.62 10.75 3.04
CA PHE A 29 -8.42 9.53 3.20
C PHE A 29 -7.82 8.38 2.38
N ILE A 30 -7.32 7.34 3.07
CA ILE A 30 -6.53 6.29 2.42
C ILE A 30 -7.03 4.93 2.84
N ASN A 31 -7.44 4.11 1.88
CA ASN A 31 -7.79 2.72 2.15
C ASN A 31 -6.54 1.82 2.21
N LEU A 32 -6.48 0.97 3.21
CA LEU A 32 -5.43 -0.04 3.39
C LEU A 32 -6.01 -1.44 3.17
N GLY A 33 -5.68 -2.06 2.04
CA GLY A 33 -6.05 -3.45 1.75
C GLY A 33 -5.34 -4.47 2.65
N VAL A 34 -5.69 -5.73 2.46
CA VAL A 34 -5.17 -6.86 3.26
C VAL A 34 -3.67 -7.12 3.01
N GLY A 35 -2.96 -7.56 4.03
CA GLY A 35 -1.55 -7.96 3.94
C GLY A 35 -0.57 -6.85 4.29
N ILE A 36 0.46 -6.63 3.48
CA ILE A 36 1.45 -5.57 3.72
C ILE A 36 0.80 -4.19 3.92
N PRO A 37 -0.24 -3.80 3.17
CA PRO A 37 -0.90 -2.52 3.37
C PRO A 37 -1.38 -2.27 4.81
N THR A 38 -1.85 -3.29 5.53
CA THR A 38 -2.29 -3.10 6.93
C THR A 38 -1.17 -2.66 7.86
N MET A 39 0.08 -2.97 7.54
CA MET A 39 1.25 -2.56 8.35
C MET A 39 1.56 -1.06 8.24
N VAL A 40 1.07 -0.39 7.19
CA VAL A 40 1.32 1.05 6.95
C VAL A 40 0.82 1.90 8.11
N SER A 41 -0.30 1.49 8.74
CA SER A 41 -0.86 2.18 9.91
C SER A 41 0.08 2.29 11.11
N ASN A 42 1.11 1.45 11.19
CA ASN A 42 2.13 1.52 12.25
C ASN A 42 3.17 2.62 12.02
N TYR A 43 3.24 3.20 10.82
CA TYR A 43 4.34 4.08 10.41
C TYR A 43 3.88 5.47 9.95
N VAL A 44 2.60 5.67 9.60
CA VAL A 44 2.05 7.00 9.27
C VAL A 44 2.10 7.90 10.51
N THR A 45 2.64 9.10 10.37
CA THR A 45 2.86 10.05 11.46
C THR A 45 1.93 11.26 11.42
N ARG A 46 1.37 11.59 10.27
CA ARG A 46 0.41 12.69 10.10
C ARG A 46 -0.89 12.43 10.85
N GLN A 47 -1.36 13.45 11.57
CA GLN A 47 -2.59 13.39 12.37
C GLN A 47 -3.86 13.77 11.58
N ASP A 48 -3.69 14.31 10.39
CA ASP A 48 -4.75 14.72 9.46
C ASP A 48 -5.01 13.70 8.35
N VAL A 49 -4.44 12.49 8.50
CA VAL A 49 -4.68 11.33 7.64
C VAL A 49 -5.59 10.33 8.34
N TYR A 50 -6.66 9.95 7.67
CA TYR A 50 -7.60 8.93 8.11
C TYR A 50 -7.43 7.66 7.28
N LEU A 51 -6.83 6.64 7.89
CA LEU A 51 -6.70 5.33 7.27
C LEU A 51 -8.02 4.58 7.38
N MET A 52 -8.40 3.90 6.32
CA MET A 52 -9.65 3.16 6.21
C MET A 52 -9.38 1.68 6.02
N ALA A 53 -10.19 0.86 6.67
CA ALA A 53 -10.32 -0.56 6.37
C ALA A 53 -11.72 -0.81 5.77
N GLU A 54 -11.77 -1.42 4.59
CA GLU A 54 -13.00 -1.62 3.83
C GLU A 54 -14.05 -2.51 4.51
N ASN A 55 -13.69 -3.19 5.60
CA ASN A 55 -14.63 -3.91 6.45
C ASN A 55 -15.51 -2.98 7.31
N GLY A 56 -15.25 -1.65 7.32
CA GLY A 56 -16.16 -0.67 7.88
C GLY A 56 -15.58 0.24 8.97
N MET A 57 -14.27 0.50 8.95
CA MET A 57 -13.64 1.41 9.92
C MET A 57 -12.86 2.50 9.19
N LEU A 58 -13.21 3.76 9.42
CA LEU A 58 -12.44 4.94 9.05
C LEU A 58 -11.74 5.48 10.31
N GLY A 59 -10.46 5.77 10.24
CA GLY A 59 -9.63 6.14 11.39
C GLY A 59 -8.97 4.91 12.04
N VAL A 60 -8.53 3.96 11.22
CA VAL A 60 -7.71 2.81 11.66
C VAL A 60 -6.35 3.31 12.13
N GLY A 61 -6.02 3.01 13.37
CA GLY A 61 -4.70 3.29 13.93
C GLY A 61 -3.73 2.11 13.77
N ARG A 62 -2.68 2.14 14.58
CA ARG A 62 -1.69 1.06 14.64
C ARG A 62 -2.29 -0.27 15.09
N ILE A 63 -1.58 -1.34 14.83
CA ILE A 63 -1.91 -2.66 15.38
C ILE A 63 -1.94 -2.57 16.92
N ALA A 64 -3.05 -3.04 17.52
CA ALA A 64 -3.22 -3.09 18.97
C ALA A 64 -2.45 -4.26 19.59
N THR A 65 -1.90 -4.05 20.78
CA THR A 65 -1.14 -5.07 21.50
C THR A 65 -1.51 -5.09 22.99
N GLY A 66 -1.38 -6.26 23.62
CA GLY A 66 -1.63 -6.41 25.05
C GLY A 66 -3.07 -6.02 25.45
N ASP A 67 -3.17 -5.13 26.43
CA ASP A 67 -4.45 -4.67 27.00
C ASP A 67 -5.24 -3.72 26.08
N GLU A 68 -4.65 -3.28 24.97
CA GLU A 68 -5.31 -2.43 23.98
C GLU A 68 -6.21 -3.21 23.03
N ILE A 69 -6.09 -4.54 23.01
CA ILE A 69 -6.83 -5.40 22.09
C ILE A 69 -8.32 -5.37 22.41
N HIS A 70 -9.12 -4.85 21.49
CA HIS A 70 -10.56 -4.95 21.53
C HIS A 70 -11.02 -5.98 20.47
N PRO A 71 -11.84 -6.99 20.84
CA PRO A 71 -12.18 -8.09 19.93
C PRO A 71 -12.98 -7.67 18.70
N ASP A 72 -13.71 -6.56 18.78
CA ASP A 72 -14.55 -6.05 17.69
C ASP A 72 -13.82 -5.05 16.80
N LEU A 73 -12.63 -4.56 17.20
CA LEU A 73 -11.85 -3.59 16.43
C LEU A 73 -10.75 -4.28 15.63
N ILE A 74 -11.08 -4.62 14.39
CA ILE A 74 -10.15 -5.32 13.49
C ILE A 74 -10.05 -4.62 12.14
N ASN A 75 -8.84 -4.67 11.54
CA ASN A 75 -8.64 -4.24 10.16
C ASN A 75 -9.11 -5.32 9.15
N ALA A 76 -9.00 -5.03 7.86
CA ALA A 76 -9.36 -5.96 6.79
C ALA A 76 -8.56 -7.28 6.83
N GLY A 77 -7.37 -7.27 7.43
CA GLY A 77 -6.54 -8.46 7.66
C GLY A 77 -6.90 -9.25 8.93
N ARG A 78 -7.98 -8.88 9.62
CA ARG A 78 -8.44 -9.47 10.90
C ARG A 78 -7.45 -9.27 12.06
N GLN A 79 -6.60 -8.28 11.98
CA GLN A 79 -5.68 -7.94 13.07
C GLN A 79 -6.35 -6.89 13.97
N PRO A 80 -6.21 -6.98 15.30
CA PRO A 80 -6.73 -5.97 16.20
C PRO A 80 -6.02 -4.63 15.98
N VAL A 81 -6.76 -3.54 16.02
CA VAL A 81 -6.25 -2.18 15.79
C VAL A 81 -6.72 -1.21 16.86
N CYS A 82 -5.96 -0.13 17.03
CA CYS A 82 -6.39 1.03 17.81
C CYS A 82 -7.22 1.97 16.95
N GLU A 83 -8.06 2.77 17.60
CA GLU A 83 -8.76 3.90 17.01
C GLU A 83 -7.84 5.13 16.92
N THR A 84 -8.06 5.97 15.91
CA THR A 84 -7.53 7.33 15.89
C THR A 84 -8.62 8.35 16.27
N PRO A 85 -8.28 9.53 16.77
CA PRO A 85 -9.26 10.59 17.04
C PRO A 85 -10.09 10.90 15.78
N GLY A 86 -11.42 10.92 15.94
CA GLY A 86 -12.34 11.10 14.80
C GLY A 86 -12.71 9.82 14.06
N CYS A 87 -12.34 8.65 14.60
CA CYS A 87 -12.74 7.36 14.07
C CYS A 87 -14.27 7.26 13.88
N ALA A 88 -14.69 6.60 12.80
CA ALA A 88 -16.08 6.32 12.50
C ALA A 88 -16.24 4.87 12.01
N TYR A 89 -17.39 4.29 12.38
CA TYR A 89 -17.77 2.94 11.99
C TYR A 89 -18.94 2.97 11.01
N MET A 90 -18.90 2.09 10.05
CA MET A 90 -19.93 1.95 9.02
C MET A 90 -20.03 0.49 8.61
N ASP A 91 -21.04 0.14 7.86
CA ASP A 91 -21.06 -1.19 7.24
C ASP A 91 -20.15 -1.26 6.01
N SER A 92 -19.87 -2.47 5.54
CA SER A 92 -18.97 -2.67 4.40
C SER A 92 -19.55 -2.13 3.09
N VAL A 93 -20.87 -1.99 2.96
CA VAL A 93 -21.52 -1.43 1.77
C VAL A 93 -21.23 0.05 1.66
N ASP A 94 -21.35 0.78 2.77
CA ASP A 94 -21.00 2.21 2.84
C ASP A 94 -19.50 2.42 2.61
N ALA A 95 -18.66 1.58 3.23
CA ALA A 95 -17.21 1.63 3.04
C ALA A 95 -16.81 1.47 1.57
N PHE A 96 -17.31 0.45 0.88
CA PHE A 96 -17.10 0.28 -0.55
C PHE A 96 -17.80 1.37 -1.39
N GLY A 97 -18.91 1.92 -0.89
CA GLY A 97 -19.60 3.07 -1.48
C GLY A 97 -18.70 4.30 -1.51
N MET A 98 -17.96 4.59 -0.43
CA MET A 98 -16.97 5.68 -0.39
C MET A 98 -15.84 5.47 -1.40
N ILE A 99 -15.33 4.23 -1.53
CA ILE A 99 -14.27 3.89 -2.49
C ILE A 99 -14.77 4.11 -3.92
N ARG A 100 -15.88 3.49 -4.30
CA ARG A 100 -16.47 3.62 -5.64
C ARG A 100 -16.93 5.04 -5.98
N GLY A 101 -17.36 5.79 -4.96
CA GLY A 101 -17.78 7.18 -5.10
C GLY A 101 -16.63 8.18 -5.25
N GLY A 102 -15.36 7.72 -5.16
CA GLY A 102 -14.18 8.59 -5.29
C GLY A 102 -13.98 9.51 -4.07
N HIS A 103 -14.45 9.09 -2.89
CA HIS A 103 -14.26 9.81 -1.63
C HIS A 103 -13.00 9.41 -0.88
N ILE A 104 -12.23 8.49 -1.44
CA ILE A 104 -10.92 8.05 -0.93
C ILE A 104 -9.84 8.56 -1.87
N ASP A 105 -8.83 9.24 -1.32
CA ASP A 105 -7.76 9.89 -2.09
C ASP A 105 -6.79 8.87 -2.68
N ALA A 106 -6.50 7.80 -1.93
CA ALA A 106 -5.63 6.72 -2.35
C ALA A 106 -6.04 5.36 -1.77
N THR A 107 -5.67 4.30 -2.48
CA THR A 107 -5.78 2.93 -2.01
C THR A 107 -4.41 2.26 -2.05
N VAL A 108 -4.01 1.65 -0.95
CA VAL A 108 -2.81 0.80 -0.87
C VAL A 108 -3.25 -0.64 -0.99
N LEU A 109 -2.81 -1.30 -2.06
CA LEU A 109 -3.21 -2.66 -2.41
C LEU A 109 -1.98 -3.55 -2.58
N GLY A 110 -2.01 -4.77 -2.02
CA GLY A 110 -1.04 -5.81 -2.36
C GLY A 110 -1.30 -6.35 -3.77
N ALA A 111 -0.29 -6.39 -4.61
CA ALA A 111 -0.35 -6.94 -5.95
C ALA A 111 0.65 -8.07 -6.13
N PHE A 112 0.33 -9.05 -6.99
CA PHE A 112 1.26 -10.11 -7.37
C PHE A 112 2.10 -9.68 -8.57
N GLU A 113 1.46 -9.01 -9.53
CA GLU A 113 2.12 -8.47 -10.72
C GLU A 113 1.50 -7.13 -11.11
N VAL A 114 2.32 -6.23 -11.61
CA VAL A 114 1.91 -4.97 -12.22
C VAL A 114 2.68 -4.84 -13.53
N ASP A 115 1.98 -4.62 -14.62
CA ASP A 115 2.61 -4.48 -15.92
C ASP A 115 3.02 -3.02 -16.23
N GLN A 116 3.64 -2.83 -17.39
CA GLN A 116 4.14 -1.52 -17.85
C GLN A 116 3.01 -0.51 -18.14
N CYS A 117 1.78 -0.98 -18.36
CA CYS A 117 0.60 -0.15 -18.54
C CYS A 117 -0.08 0.21 -17.22
N ALA A 118 0.49 -0.23 -16.09
CA ALA A 118 -0.09 -0.13 -14.75
C ALA A 118 -1.35 -0.99 -14.54
N ASP A 119 -1.50 -2.07 -15.29
CA ASP A 119 -2.54 -3.06 -15.05
C ASP A 119 -2.09 -4.04 -13.95
N VAL A 120 -3.01 -4.40 -13.07
CA VAL A 120 -2.73 -5.23 -11.88
C VAL A 120 -3.27 -6.63 -12.07
N ALA A 121 -2.42 -7.64 -11.87
CA ALA A 121 -2.83 -9.02 -11.73
C ALA A 121 -2.77 -9.46 -10.27
N ASN A 122 -3.94 -9.77 -9.69
CA ASN A 122 -4.08 -10.05 -8.26
C ASN A 122 -4.92 -11.28 -7.94
N TRP A 123 -5.14 -12.15 -8.91
CA TRP A 123 -6.03 -13.30 -8.80
C TRP A 123 -5.29 -14.60 -8.46
N ILE A 124 -4.18 -14.89 -9.16
CA ILE A 124 -3.47 -16.16 -9.09
C ILE A 124 -1.96 -15.92 -9.07
N ILE A 125 -1.26 -16.73 -8.27
CA ILE A 125 0.20 -16.79 -8.33
C ILE A 125 0.57 -17.87 -9.35
N PRO A 126 1.36 -17.59 -10.39
CA PRO A 126 1.77 -18.58 -11.38
C PRO A 126 2.38 -19.82 -10.72
N GLY A 127 1.84 -20.99 -11.03
CA GLY A 127 2.25 -22.28 -10.41
C GLY A 127 1.85 -22.45 -8.94
N GLY A 128 1.11 -21.48 -8.37
CA GLY A 128 0.70 -21.44 -6.99
C GLY A 128 -0.81 -21.58 -6.79
N ARG A 129 -1.25 -21.12 -5.60
CA ARG A 129 -2.65 -21.20 -5.18
C ARG A 129 -3.47 -20.07 -5.81
N GLN A 130 -4.66 -20.39 -6.30
CA GLN A 130 -5.66 -19.40 -6.68
C GLN A 130 -6.27 -18.79 -5.40
N LEU A 131 -6.11 -17.49 -5.19
CA LEU A 131 -6.55 -16.80 -3.99
C LEU A 131 -7.86 -16.03 -4.18
N GLY A 132 -8.23 -15.70 -5.42
CA GLY A 132 -9.38 -14.85 -5.75
C GLY A 132 -9.05 -13.36 -5.63
N VAL A 133 -9.93 -12.55 -6.21
CA VAL A 133 -9.72 -11.09 -6.30
C VAL A 133 -10.15 -10.33 -5.03
N GLY A 134 -11.02 -10.91 -4.21
CA GLY A 134 -11.59 -10.19 -3.06
C GLY A 134 -12.21 -8.84 -3.45
N GLY A 135 -11.89 -7.79 -2.69
CA GLY A 135 -12.30 -6.40 -2.97
C GLY A 135 -11.41 -5.66 -3.96
N ALA A 136 -10.37 -6.29 -4.52
CA ALA A 136 -9.36 -5.61 -5.34
C ALA A 136 -9.96 -4.88 -6.55
N MET A 137 -11.01 -5.42 -7.17
CA MET A 137 -11.67 -4.78 -8.33
C MET A 137 -12.27 -3.42 -7.96
N ASP A 138 -12.95 -3.33 -6.82
CA ASP A 138 -13.53 -2.06 -6.34
C ASP A 138 -12.41 -1.09 -5.93
N LEU A 139 -11.38 -1.56 -5.26
CA LEU A 139 -10.24 -0.75 -4.81
C LEU A 139 -9.50 -0.12 -6.01
N VAL A 140 -9.19 -0.92 -7.03
CA VAL A 140 -8.48 -0.44 -8.24
C VAL A 140 -9.38 0.48 -9.07
N SER A 141 -10.66 0.15 -9.25
CA SER A 141 -11.58 0.98 -10.03
C SER A 141 -11.87 2.33 -9.35
N GLY A 142 -11.97 2.36 -8.03
CA GLY A 142 -12.15 3.57 -7.23
C GLY A 142 -10.92 4.50 -7.30
N ALA A 143 -9.72 3.95 -7.32
CA ALA A 143 -8.46 4.69 -7.44
C ALA A 143 -8.16 5.18 -8.87
N ARG A 144 -8.99 4.88 -9.85
CA ARG A 144 -8.89 5.27 -11.27
C ARG A 144 -7.65 4.74 -12.01
N LYS A 145 -6.48 4.60 -11.38
CA LYS A 145 -5.23 4.14 -11.99
C LYS A 145 -4.17 3.82 -10.95
N VAL A 146 -3.35 2.79 -11.21
CA VAL A 146 -2.11 2.61 -10.44
C VAL A 146 -1.19 3.79 -10.74
N SER A 147 -0.81 4.52 -9.71
CA SER A 147 0.11 5.66 -9.83
C SER A 147 1.51 5.33 -9.33
N MET A 148 1.64 4.32 -8.48
CA MET A 148 2.90 3.98 -7.84
C MET A 148 2.98 2.49 -7.48
N VAL A 149 4.17 1.91 -7.62
CA VAL A 149 4.51 0.56 -7.16
C VAL A 149 5.67 0.65 -6.18
N VAL A 150 5.49 0.06 -5.00
CA VAL A 150 6.52 0.00 -3.95
C VAL A 150 6.91 -1.45 -3.71
N THR A 151 8.18 -1.76 -3.95
CA THR A 151 8.79 -3.06 -3.65
C THR A 151 9.77 -2.94 -2.48
N GLU A 152 10.39 -4.03 -2.08
CA GLU A 152 11.45 -3.98 -1.08
C GLU A 152 12.74 -3.29 -1.57
N TYR A 153 12.90 -3.09 -2.89
CA TYR A 153 14.13 -2.51 -3.47
C TYR A 153 13.90 -1.19 -4.21
N ALA A 154 12.67 -0.86 -4.58
CA ALA A 154 12.42 0.29 -5.43
C ALA A 154 11.03 0.89 -5.23
N VAL A 155 10.90 2.17 -5.59
CA VAL A 155 9.63 2.87 -5.76
C VAL A 155 9.56 3.37 -7.19
N PHE A 156 8.54 2.96 -7.92
CA PHE A 156 8.27 3.37 -9.29
C PHE A 156 6.99 4.19 -9.35
N THR A 157 6.99 5.25 -10.16
CA THR A 157 5.79 6.00 -10.52
C THR A 157 5.37 5.69 -11.95
N PHE A 158 4.07 5.71 -12.18
CA PHE A 158 3.44 5.47 -13.49
C PHE A 158 2.68 6.73 -13.91
N SER A 159 3.14 7.40 -14.93
CA SER A 159 2.51 8.62 -15.43
C SER A 159 2.67 8.77 -16.93
N GLY A 160 1.55 9.02 -17.64
CA GLY A 160 1.58 9.27 -19.08
C GLY A 160 2.16 8.12 -19.91
N GLY A 161 2.00 6.88 -19.48
CA GLY A 161 2.55 5.69 -20.14
C GLY A 161 4.06 5.50 -19.93
N LYS A 162 4.64 6.24 -18.97
CA LYS A 162 6.05 6.12 -18.58
C LYS A 162 6.17 5.59 -17.16
N VAL A 163 7.19 4.76 -16.95
CA VAL A 163 7.59 4.28 -15.63
C VAL A 163 8.88 4.98 -15.23
N THR A 164 8.91 5.54 -14.03
CA THR A 164 10.07 6.25 -13.50
C THR A 164 10.47 5.66 -12.15
N LEU A 165 11.75 5.34 -11.99
CA LEU A 165 12.33 4.93 -10.70
C LEU A 165 12.58 6.18 -9.85
N GLU A 166 11.86 6.32 -8.76
CA GLU A 166 11.92 7.47 -7.84
C GLU A 166 12.79 7.23 -6.61
N LYS A 167 12.74 6.02 -6.08
CA LYS A 167 13.56 5.65 -4.91
C LYS A 167 14.17 4.25 -5.13
N VAL A 168 15.38 4.05 -4.61
CA VAL A 168 16.09 2.76 -4.66
C VAL A 168 16.64 2.42 -3.28
N ALA A 169 16.64 1.14 -2.94
CA ALA A 169 17.21 0.67 -1.67
C ALA A 169 18.75 0.86 -1.67
N PRO A 170 19.34 1.26 -0.54
CA PRO A 170 20.78 1.62 -0.49
C PRO A 170 21.73 0.44 -0.74
N GLU A 171 21.27 -0.78 -0.59
CA GLU A 171 22.08 -2.00 -0.74
C GLU A 171 22.01 -2.65 -2.13
N ILE A 172 21.32 -2.06 -3.09
CA ILE A 172 21.22 -2.56 -4.47
C ILE A 172 21.73 -1.52 -5.44
N THR A 173 22.50 -1.94 -6.44
CA THR A 173 22.91 -1.08 -7.56
C THR A 173 21.81 -1.00 -8.62
N LEU A 174 21.86 0.03 -9.48
CA LEU A 174 20.92 0.15 -10.61
C LEU A 174 21.01 -1.02 -11.58
N ASP A 175 22.22 -1.56 -11.81
CA ASP A 175 22.42 -2.72 -12.67
C ASP A 175 21.81 -3.99 -12.07
N GLU A 176 21.97 -4.19 -10.75
CA GLU A 176 21.32 -5.31 -10.03
C GLU A 176 19.80 -5.16 -10.06
N LEU A 177 19.27 -3.95 -9.86
CA LEU A 177 17.83 -3.68 -9.93
C LEU A 177 17.29 -3.98 -11.34
N ALA A 178 17.99 -3.53 -12.39
CA ALA A 178 17.62 -3.80 -13.78
C ALA A 178 17.60 -5.31 -14.09
N GLY A 179 18.47 -6.09 -13.45
CA GLY A 179 18.52 -7.54 -13.62
C GLY A 179 17.36 -8.32 -12.99
N ILE A 180 16.56 -7.67 -12.14
CA ILE A 180 15.40 -8.28 -11.44
C ILE A 180 14.09 -7.55 -11.73
N THR A 181 14.08 -6.62 -12.68
CA THR A 181 12.90 -5.80 -13.04
C THR A 181 12.60 -5.99 -14.51
N ASP A 182 11.46 -6.57 -14.83
CA ASP A 182 11.09 -6.93 -16.22
C ASP A 182 10.42 -5.78 -17.00
N ILE A 183 10.15 -4.63 -16.35
CA ILE A 183 9.57 -3.46 -17.02
C ILE A 183 10.66 -2.48 -17.45
N GLU A 184 10.43 -1.76 -18.54
CA GLU A 184 11.27 -0.65 -18.95
C GLU A 184 10.96 0.59 -18.09
N TYR A 185 11.98 1.24 -17.55
CA TYR A 185 11.84 2.45 -16.74
C TYR A 185 12.95 3.46 -17.01
N THR A 186 12.68 4.71 -16.69
CA THR A 186 13.68 5.78 -16.62
C THR A 186 14.05 6.03 -15.17
N VAL A 187 15.28 6.48 -14.93
CA VAL A 187 15.71 6.88 -13.58
C VAL A 187 15.39 8.36 -13.38
N SER A 188 14.78 8.69 -12.25
CA SER A 188 14.47 10.07 -11.88
C SER A 188 15.74 10.91 -11.73
N ASP A 189 15.73 12.14 -12.23
CA ASP A 189 16.82 13.11 -12.03
C ASP A 189 17.03 13.45 -10.54
N THR A 190 16.01 13.20 -9.72
CA THR A 190 16.01 13.39 -8.26
C THR A 190 15.89 12.07 -7.50
N LEU A 191 16.53 11.00 -8.02
CA LEU A 191 16.52 9.68 -7.40
C LEU A 191 16.91 9.76 -5.91
N LYS A 192 16.08 9.19 -5.05
CA LYS A 192 16.26 9.16 -3.59
C LYS A 192 16.57 7.76 -3.08
N SER A 193 17.10 7.68 -1.87
CA SER A 193 17.18 6.42 -1.15
C SER A 193 15.85 6.07 -0.49
N MET A 194 15.52 4.79 -0.46
CA MET A 194 14.38 4.27 0.30
C MET A 194 14.64 4.39 1.81
N VAL A 195 13.57 4.47 2.59
CA VAL A 195 13.62 4.32 4.05
C VAL A 195 13.91 2.85 4.39
N VAL A 196 14.83 2.59 5.27
CA VAL A 196 15.27 1.24 5.72
C VAL A 196 14.80 0.92 7.13
#